data_5279437384d20a4605fba80fa1b1ff57
#
_entry.id   5279437384d20a4605fba80fa1b1ff57
#
_cell.length_a   1.000
_cell.length_b   1.000
_cell.length_c   1.000
_cell.angle_alpha   90.00
_cell.angle_beta   90.00
_cell.angle_gamma   90.00
#
_symmetry.space_group_name_H-M   'P 1'
#
loop_
_entity.id
_entity.type
_entity.pdbx_description
1 polymer ?
#
loop_
_entity_poly.entity_id
_entity_poly.type
_entity_poly.pdbx_seq_one_letter_code
_entity_poly.pdbx_strand_id
1 'polypeptide(L)'
;MTAAIVMYHCGATASLTWGGMADLWLNDHISIVFNQIGVLAMSYFFTVTGFLFFLGLSWGKIPSKIRKRVRTLLIPYVAWEIIATCYYAAIGRIYSFNAWVSTVFLFNAWPPDGALWYVYAIFILACCSYVLLPLLNSSKFGGVAVLACFSVCYFFCNTSNPAISSIVSYGYFGNVLTYLPAYVLGAYIGLHFDSKTSMIALCIFLLLTGFIFSAYMGNSIEFVLAKCLPSLTILLFNLPVIKGESTVYKVTFLVYALHQPLMSTLGGAIRNCISYMPSMSLANLSFRFVYCLVIFCLAIALYYLLKGMNAPFITSLLTGGRAERKIKTVE
;
A
#
# COMPACT_ATOMS: atom_id res chain seq x y z
N MET A 1 -0.24 -3.59 9.59
CA MET A 1 0.22 -3.19 8.24
C MET A 1 0.41 -1.68 8.10
N THR A 2 -0.56 -0.80 8.45
CA THR A 2 -0.38 0.67 8.34
C THR A 2 0.84 1.18 9.11
N ALA A 3 1.05 0.73 10.36
CA ALA A 3 2.25 1.06 11.13
C ALA A 3 3.55 0.63 10.41
N ALA A 4 3.55 -0.54 9.76
CA ALA A 4 4.68 -1.03 8.99
C ALA A 4 5.05 -0.09 7.83
N ILE A 5 4.06 0.47 7.13
CA ILE A 5 4.29 1.46 6.06
C ILE A 5 4.86 2.76 6.63
N VAL A 6 4.32 3.26 7.75
CA VAL A 6 4.86 4.46 8.39
C VAL A 6 6.33 4.24 8.77
N MET A 7 6.65 3.12 9.44
CA MET A 7 8.01 2.78 9.85
C MET A 7 8.96 2.57 8.66
N TYR A 8 8.46 2.02 7.53
CA TYR A 8 9.21 1.89 6.29
C TYR A 8 9.64 3.27 5.76
N HIS A 9 8.71 4.22 5.67
CA HIS A 9 8.99 5.57 5.17
C HIS A 9 9.95 6.37 6.06
N CYS A 10 10.07 6.03 7.34
CA CYS A 10 11.06 6.63 8.24
C CYS A 10 12.51 6.34 7.84
N GLY A 11 12.79 5.31 7.05
CA GLY A 11 14.15 4.93 6.65
C GLY A 11 14.87 5.96 5.78
N ALA A 12 14.15 6.63 4.88
CA ALA A 12 14.71 7.63 3.98
C ALA A 12 15.27 8.88 4.72
N THR A 13 14.91 9.09 5.97
CA THR A 13 15.34 10.22 6.79
C THR A 13 16.43 9.87 7.78
N ALA A 14 16.76 8.60 7.94
CA ALA A 14 17.71 8.09 8.93
C ALA A 14 19.15 7.98 8.38
N SER A 15 19.57 8.80 7.43
CA SER A 15 20.98 8.92 7.00
C SER A 15 21.80 9.66 8.09
N LEU A 16 21.93 9.02 9.21
CA LEU A 16 22.78 9.43 10.31
C LEU A 16 24.15 8.75 10.08
N THR A 17 25.24 9.46 10.22
CA THR A 17 26.58 8.99 9.82
C THR A 17 27.57 8.94 11.00
N TRP A 18 27.08 8.66 12.21
CA TRP A 18 27.97 8.50 13.39
C TRP A 18 27.84 7.10 13.98
N GLY A 19 28.93 6.60 14.51
CA GLY A 19 28.98 5.29 15.16
C GLY A 19 30.17 4.45 14.68
N GLY A 20 30.52 3.44 15.43
CA GLY A 20 31.53 2.45 15.03
C GLY A 20 31.01 1.51 13.94
N MET A 21 31.91 0.73 13.31
CA MET A 21 31.56 -0.20 12.22
C MET A 21 30.44 -1.20 12.57
N ALA A 22 30.41 -1.67 13.82
CA ALA A 22 29.38 -2.60 14.30
C ALA A 22 27.99 -1.92 14.36
N ASP A 23 27.91 -0.66 14.74
CA ASP A 23 26.66 0.10 14.82
C ASP A 23 26.14 0.45 13.42
N LEU A 24 27.03 0.80 12.49
CA LEU A 24 26.70 0.97 11.06
C LEU A 24 26.11 -0.30 10.46
N TRP A 25 26.77 -1.44 10.70
CA TRP A 25 26.29 -2.76 10.23
C TRP A 25 24.89 -3.09 10.78
N LEU A 26 24.66 -2.86 12.08
CA LEU A 26 23.35 -3.10 12.70
C LEU A 26 22.28 -2.17 12.14
N ASN A 27 22.61 -0.89 11.93
CA ASN A 27 21.71 0.11 11.34
C ASN A 27 21.25 -0.28 9.92
N ASP A 28 22.18 -0.80 9.09
CA ASP A 28 21.87 -1.26 7.75
C ASP A 28 20.92 -2.46 7.79
N HIS A 29 21.15 -3.42 8.69
CA HIS A 29 20.28 -4.58 8.86
C HIS A 29 18.87 -4.18 9.37
N ILE A 30 18.79 -3.24 10.31
CA ILE A 30 17.50 -2.66 10.74
C ILE A 30 16.77 -2.06 9.53
N SER A 31 17.47 -1.29 8.71
CA SER A 31 16.89 -0.66 7.53
C SER A 31 16.41 -1.68 6.49
N ILE A 32 17.18 -2.74 6.25
CA ILE A 32 16.80 -3.85 5.37
C ILE A 32 15.52 -4.53 5.89
N VAL A 33 15.45 -4.85 7.18
CA VAL A 33 14.28 -5.52 7.78
C VAL A 33 13.02 -4.65 7.62
N PHE A 34 13.09 -3.36 7.94
CA PHE A 34 11.93 -2.47 7.78
C PHE A 34 11.53 -2.28 6.31
N ASN A 35 12.51 -2.32 5.39
CA ASN A 35 12.25 -2.29 3.95
C ASN A 35 11.43 -3.51 3.52
N GLN A 36 11.84 -4.70 3.92
CA GLN A 36 11.12 -5.95 3.63
C GLN A 36 9.71 -5.97 4.24
N ILE A 37 9.58 -5.51 5.48
CA ILE A 37 8.27 -5.37 6.15
C ILE A 37 7.36 -4.40 5.36
N GLY A 38 7.90 -3.30 4.84
CA GLY A 38 7.18 -2.35 4.00
C GLY A 38 6.67 -2.98 2.70
N VAL A 39 7.53 -3.71 1.99
CA VAL A 39 7.17 -4.43 0.76
C VAL A 39 6.08 -5.48 1.02
N LEU A 40 6.20 -6.26 2.11
CA LEU A 40 5.18 -7.22 2.52
C LEU A 40 3.86 -6.54 2.86
N ALA A 41 3.89 -5.42 3.58
CA ALA A 41 2.70 -4.66 3.95
C ALA A 41 1.96 -4.12 2.73
N MET A 42 2.68 -3.58 1.73
CA MET A 42 2.10 -3.13 0.47
C MET A 42 1.47 -4.29 -0.31
N SER A 43 2.19 -5.40 -0.46
CA SER A 43 1.66 -6.60 -1.11
C SER A 43 0.39 -7.10 -0.42
N TYR A 44 0.35 -7.06 0.92
CA TYR A 44 -0.84 -7.43 1.69
C TYR A 44 -2.03 -6.50 1.40
N PHE A 45 -1.81 -5.18 1.31
CA PHE A 45 -2.87 -4.24 0.96
C PHE A 45 -3.44 -4.48 -0.43
N PHE A 46 -2.59 -4.72 -1.43
CA PHE A 46 -3.04 -5.05 -2.79
C PHE A 46 -3.81 -6.36 -2.82
N THR A 47 -3.29 -7.41 -2.17
CA THR A 47 -3.95 -8.73 -2.11
C THR A 47 -5.32 -8.66 -1.44
N VAL A 48 -5.40 -8.06 -0.24
CA VAL A 48 -6.68 -7.93 0.50
C VAL A 48 -7.68 -7.07 -0.28
N THR A 49 -7.20 -6.02 -0.95
CA THR A 49 -8.09 -5.16 -1.73
C THR A 49 -8.63 -5.89 -2.96
N GLY A 50 -7.80 -6.64 -3.67
CA GLY A 50 -8.24 -7.51 -4.77
C GLY A 50 -9.24 -8.55 -4.28
N PHE A 51 -8.91 -9.28 -3.21
CA PHE A 51 -9.79 -10.28 -2.59
C PHE A 51 -11.17 -9.69 -2.24
N LEU A 52 -11.22 -8.63 -1.45
CA LEU A 52 -12.48 -8.04 -0.98
C LEU A 52 -13.29 -7.40 -2.12
N PHE A 53 -12.63 -6.88 -3.15
CA PHE A 53 -13.34 -6.31 -4.28
C PHE A 53 -14.01 -7.40 -5.15
N PHE A 54 -13.30 -8.50 -5.41
CA PHE A 54 -13.78 -9.59 -6.25
C PHE A 54 -14.65 -10.61 -5.50
N LEU A 55 -14.62 -10.61 -4.17
CA LEU A 55 -15.49 -11.50 -3.38
C LEU A 55 -16.95 -11.28 -3.72
N GLY A 56 -17.60 -12.33 -4.29
CA GLY A 56 -19.00 -12.30 -4.75
C GLY A 56 -19.27 -11.26 -5.86
N LEU A 57 -18.25 -10.89 -6.66
CA LEU A 57 -18.39 -9.99 -7.79
C LEU A 57 -19.08 -10.68 -8.96
N SER A 58 -20.05 -9.97 -9.55
CA SER A 58 -20.70 -10.33 -10.81
C SER A 58 -20.79 -9.09 -11.70
N TRP A 59 -21.03 -9.28 -13.00
CA TRP A 59 -21.10 -8.20 -13.97
C TRP A 59 -22.03 -7.06 -13.55
N GLY A 60 -23.24 -7.40 -13.11
CA GLY A 60 -24.22 -6.40 -12.66
C GLY A 60 -23.82 -5.62 -11.40
N LYS A 61 -22.86 -6.15 -10.60
CA LYS A 61 -22.38 -5.50 -9.39
C LYS A 61 -21.20 -4.55 -9.62
N ILE A 62 -20.51 -4.63 -10.78
CA ILE A 62 -19.32 -3.81 -11.07
C ILE A 62 -19.62 -2.31 -10.94
N PRO A 63 -20.65 -1.74 -11.60
CA PRO A 63 -20.89 -0.29 -11.54
C PRO A 63 -21.15 0.20 -10.12
N SER A 64 -21.91 -0.56 -9.32
CA SER A 64 -22.21 -0.19 -7.93
C SER A 64 -20.95 -0.25 -7.03
N LYS A 65 -20.10 -1.26 -7.22
CA LYS A 65 -18.82 -1.36 -6.50
C LYS A 65 -17.86 -0.24 -6.90
N ILE A 66 -17.74 0.10 -8.19
CA ILE A 66 -16.91 1.22 -8.66
C ILE A 66 -17.43 2.56 -8.10
N ARG A 67 -18.74 2.84 -8.18
CA ARG A 67 -19.34 4.04 -7.60
C ARG A 67 -19.02 4.18 -6.10
N LYS A 68 -19.03 3.06 -5.37
CA LYS A 68 -18.62 3.05 -3.98
C LYS A 68 -17.13 3.40 -3.83
N ARG A 69 -16.25 2.90 -4.71
CA ARG A 69 -14.81 3.21 -4.69
C ARG A 69 -14.52 4.67 -5.05
N VAL A 70 -15.27 5.26 -5.97
CA VAL A 70 -15.19 6.72 -6.23
C VAL A 70 -15.40 7.49 -4.92
N ARG A 71 -16.45 7.18 -4.17
CA ARG A 71 -16.78 7.88 -2.92
C ARG A 71 -15.80 7.61 -1.78
N THR A 72 -15.26 6.38 -1.69
CA THR A 72 -14.44 5.96 -0.55
C THR A 72 -12.93 5.97 -0.79
N LEU A 73 -12.49 6.12 -2.04
CA LEU A 73 -11.07 6.19 -2.41
C LEU A 73 -10.75 7.43 -3.23
N LEU A 74 -11.39 7.63 -4.41
CA LEU A 74 -11.00 8.70 -5.34
C LEU A 74 -11.29 10.09 -4.76
N ILE A 75 -12.48 10.33 -4.24
CA ILE A 75 -12.83 11.64 -3.66
C ILE A 75 -11.93 11.96 -2.45
N PRO A 76 -11.76 11.07 -1.45
CA PRO A 76 -10.79 11.29 -0.37
C PRO A 76 -9.34 11.48 -0.85
N TYR A 77 -8.91 10.73 -1.86
CA TYR A 77 -7.60 10.89 -2.47
C TYR A 77 -7.38 12.31 -2.97
N VAL A 78 -8.27 12.81 -3.83
CA VAL A 78 -8.16 14.17 -4.38
C VAL A 78 -8.20 15.23 -3.26
N ALA A 79 -9.06 15.06 -2.26
CA ALA A 79 -9.13 15.98 -1.13
C ALA A 79 -7.80 16.05 -0.36
N TRP A 80 -7.17 14.91 -0.10
CA TRP A 80 -5.88 14.86 0.58
C TRP A 80 -4.73 15.38 -0.28
N GLU A 81 -4.75 15.15 -1.60
CA GLU A 81 -3.76 15.75 -2.51
C GLU A 81 -3.84 17.27 -2.52
N ILE A 82 -5.05 17.84 -2.45
CA ILE A 82 -5.23 19.30 -2.31
C ILE A 82 -4.68 19.77 -0.95
N ILE A 83 -5.01 19.08 0.15
CA ILE A 83 -4.51 19.41 1.49
C ILE A 83 -2.97 19.35 1.54
N ALA A 84 -2.37 18.28 1.00
CA ALA A 84 -0.93 18.14 0.92
C ALA A 84 -0.28 19.24 0.07
N THR A 85 -0.90 19.61 -1.04
CA THR A 85 -0.43 20.71 -1.90
C THR A 85 -0.45 22.04 -1.16
N CYS A 86 -1.54 22.36 -0.45
CA CYS A 86 -1.63 23.55 0.38
C CYS A 86 -0.57 23.56 1.49
N TYR A 87 -0.37 22.43 2.14
CA TYR A 87 0.67 22.26 3.15
C TYR A 87 2.07 22.51 2.59
N TYR A 88 2.40 21.92 1.43
CA TYR A 88 3.71 22.13 0.80
C TYR A 88 3.89 23.57 0.29
N ALA A 89 2.83 24.21 -0.21
CA ALA A 89 2.87 25.63 -0.58
C ALA A 89 3.18 26.51 0.64
N ALA A 90 2.62 26.21 1.81
CA ALA A 90 2.90 26.94 3.05
C ALA A 90 4.37 26.83 3.52
N ILE A 91 5.06 25.76 3.14
CA ILE A 91 6.51 25.58 3.41
C ILE A 91 7.40 25.91 2.21
N GLY A 92 6.88 26.63 1.22
CA GLY A 92 7.64 27.18 0.09
C GLY A 92 7.79 26.25 -1.12
N ARG A 93 7.06 25.12 -1.19
CA ARG A 93 7.04 24.22 -2.36
C ARG A 93 5.77 24.44 -3.17
N ILE A 94 5.87 25.09 -4.32
CA ILE A 94 4.73 25.45 -5.16
C ILE A 94 4.65 24.48 -6.35
N TYR A 95 3.47 23.90 -6.57
CA TYR A 95 3.14 23.10 -7.75
C TYR A 95 2.39 23.98 -8.77
N SER A 96 2.81 23.96 -10.05
CA SER A 96 1.96 24.50 -11.11
C SER A 96 0.74 23.60 -11.31
N PHE A 97 -0.38 24.14 -11.78
CA PHE A 97 -1.61 23.37 -12.00
C PHE A 97 -1.39 22.18 -12.93
N ASN A 98 -0.66 22.37 -14.04
CA ASN A 98 -0.37 21.30 -14.99
C ASN A 98 0.52 20.20 -14.36
N ALA A 99 1.55 20.58 -13.61
CA ALA A 99 2.38 19.62 -12.87
C ALA A 99 1.54 18.85 -11.85
N TRP A 100 0.66 19.53 -11.11
CA TRP A 100 -0.22 18.90 -10.15
C TRP A 100 -1.15 17.87 -10.80
N VAL A 101 -1.87 18.24 -11.88
CA VAL A 101 -2.75 17.30 -12.60
C VAL A 101 -1.97 16.10 -13.13
N SER A 102 -0.79 16.33 -13.70
CA SER A 102 0.02 15.23 -14.25
C SER A 102 0.55 14.28 -13.19
N THR A 103 0.92 14.78 -12.02
CA THR A 103 1.39 13.92 -10.90
C THR A 103 0.24 13.17 -10.22
N VAL A 104 -0.90 13.82 -10.04
CA VAL A 104 -2.06 13.24 -9.35
C VAL A 104 -2.78 12.18 -10.20
N PHE A 105 -2.88 12.38 -11.52
CA PHE A 105 -3.72 11.54 -12.38
C PHE A 105 -2.98 10.77 -13.48
N LEU A 106 -1.77 11.17 -13.89
CA LEU A 106 -1.10 10.59 -15.06
C LEU A 106 0.12 9.72 -14.74
N PHE A 107 0.36 9.40 -13.49
CA PHE A 107 1.49 8.56 -13.04
C PHE A 107 2.90 9.08 -13.38
N ASN A 108 3.04 10.32 -13.88
CA ASN A 108 4.31 10.80 -14.42
C ASN A 108 5.36 11.11 -13.32
N ALA A 109 4.91 11.40 -12.10
CA ALA A 109 5.76 11.59 -10.93
C ALA A 109 4.95 11.25 -9.66
N TRP A 110 5.63 11.23 -8.51
CA TRP A 110 4.96 11.04 -7.22
C TRP A 110 3.98 12.19 -6.95
N PRO A 111 2.76 11.90 -6.49
CA PRO A 111 1.81 12.94 -6.10
C PRO A 111 2.33 13.72 -4.89
N PRO A 112 1.78 14.93 -4.59
CA PRO A 112 2.16 15.72 -3.43
C PRO A 112 2.16 14.91 -2.13
N ASP A 113 1.10 14.16 -1.84
CA ASP A 113 1.14 13.12 -0.82
C ASP A 113 1.58 11.80 -1.46
N GLY A 114 2.89 11.60 -1.52
CA GLY A 114 3.48 10.45 -2.19
C GLY A 114 2.99 9.10 -1.65
N ALA A 115 2.49 9.01 -0.41
CA ALA A 115 1.95 7.77 0.14
C ALA A 115 0.62 7.37 -0.52
N LEU A 116 -0.16 8.32 -0.98
CA LEU A 116 -1.50 8.07 -1.52
C LEU A 116 -1.50 7.47 -2.94
N TRP A 117 -0.33 7.33 -3.60
CA TRP A 117 -0.24 6.65 -4.89
C TRP A 117 -0.96 5.29 -4.89
N TYR A 118 -0.86 4.56 -3.79
CA TYR A 118 -1.52 3.27 -3.60
C TYR A 118 -3.05 3.38 -3.69
N VAL A 119 -3.64 4.42 -3.09
CA VAL A 119 -5.11 4.63 -3.08
C VAL A 119 -5.61 4.84 -4.50
N TYR A 120 -4.88 5.62 -5.30
CA TYR A 120 -5.20 5.84 -6.69
C TYR A 120 -4.97 4.57 -7.54
N ALA A 121 -3.86 3.86 -7.32
CA ALA A 121 -3.57 2.60 -8.01
C ALA A 121 -4.69 1.55 -7.81
N ILE A 122 -5.13 1.33 -6.57
CA ILE A 122 -6.23 0.36 -6.31
C ILE A 122 -7.59 0.83 -6.87
N PHE A 123 -7.81 2.15 -7.00
CA PHE A 123 -8.98 2.67 -7.68
C PHE A 123 -8.94 2.33 -9.18
N ILE A 124 -7.82 2.57 -9.86
CA ILE A 124 -7.64 2.21 -11.28
C ILE A 124 -7.79 0.69 -11.48
N LEU A 125 -7.17 -0.12 -10.63
CA LEU A 125 -7.30 -1.58 -10.69
C LEU A 125 -8.74 -2.06 -10.46
N ALA A 126 -9.52 -1.35 -9.62
CA ALA A 126 -10.95 -1.64 -9.49
C ALA A 126 -11.72 -1.30 -10.78
N CYS A 127 -11.36 -0.25 -11.50
CA CYS A 127 -11.94 0.06 -12.82
C CYS A 127 -11.57 -1.00 -13.86
N CYS A 128 -10.37 -1.58 -13.78
CA CYS A 128 -9.95 -2.70 -14.65
C CYS A 128 -10.74 -4.00 -14.40
N SER A 129 -11.65 -4.03 -13.42
CA SER A 129 -12.47 -5.23 -13.14
C SER A 129 -13.31 -5.73 -14.32
N TYR A 130 -13.67 -4.85 -15.25
CA TYR A 130 -14.34 -5.25 -16.50
C TYR A 130 -13.49 -6.18 -17.37
N VAL A 131 -12.17 -6.02 -17.32
CA VAL A 131 -11.22 -6.89 -18.04
C VAL A 131 -10.81 -8.08 -17.16
N LEU A 132 -10.55 -7.83 -15.87
CA LEU A 132 -10.07 -8.86 -14.96
C LEU A 132 -11.14 -9.91 -14.63
N LEU A 133 -12.42 -9.53 -14.54
CA LEU A 133 -13.47 -10.49 -14.20
C LEU A 133 -13.57 -11.63 -15.23
N PRO A 134 -13.70 -11.41 -16.55
CA PRO A 134 -13.77 -12.50 -17.52
C PRO A 134 -12.49 -13.36 -17.56
N LEU A 135 -11.32 -12.73 -17.39
CA LEU A 135 -10.03 -13.45 -17.36
C LEU A 135 -9.90 -14.37 -16.15
N LEU A 136 -10.41 -13.95 -14.99
CA LEU A 136 -10.23 -14.65 -13.72
C LEU A 136 -11.41 -15.54 -13.33
N ASN A 137 -12.56 -15.40 -13.98
CA ASN A 137 -13.80 -16.09 -13.59
C ASN A 137 -13.74 -17.61 -13.81
N SER A 138 -12.99 -18.08 -14.81
CA SER A 138 -12.74 -19.51 -15.00
C SER A 138 -11.67 -20.01 -14.04
N SER A 139 -11.93 -21.07 -13.30
CA SER A 139 -10.96 -21.64 -12.35
C SER A 139 -9.65 -22.08 -13.01
N LYS A 140 -9.72 -22.65 -14.23
CA LYS A 140 -8.54 -23.09 -14.99
C LYS A 140 -7.84 -21.93 -15.69
N PHE A 141 -8.56 -21.19 -16.54
CA PHE A 141 -8.00 -20.06 -17.28
C PHE A 141 -7.57 -18.89 -16.35
N GLY A 142 -8.31 -18.68 -15.26
CA GLY A 142 -7.93 -17.67 -14.25
C GLY A 142 -6.60 -17.97 -13.58
N GLY A 143 -6.33 -19.25 -13.27
CA GLY A 143 -5.03 -19.67 -12.77
C GLY A 143 -3.89 -19.38 -13.76
N VAL A 144 -4.09 -19.67 -15.04
CA VAL A 144 -3.12 -19.34 -16.11
C VAL A 144 -2.94 -17.83 -16.25
N ALA A 145 -4.02 -17.05 -16.15
CA ALA A 145 -3.95 -15.58 -16.18
C ALA A 145 -3.16 -15.02 -15.00
N VAL A 146 -3.30 -15.58 -13.80
CA VAL A 146 -2.48 -15.24 -12.63
C VAL A 146 -1.01 -15.53 -12.91
N LEU A 147 -0.67 -16.72 -13.41
CA LEU A 147 0.71 -17.10 -13.74
C LEU A 147 1.30 -16.17 -14.81
N ALA A 148 0.53 -15.88 -15.86
CA ALA A 148 0.95 -14.93 -16.90
C ALA A 148 1.20 -13.54 -16.34
N CYS A 149 0.32 -13.04 -15.45
CA CYS A 149 0.52 -11.75 -14.78
C CYS A 149 1.82 -11.72 -13.97
N PHE A 150 2.11 -12.78 -13.19
CA PHE A 150 3.37 -12.88 -12.44
C PHE A 150 4.58 -12.84 -13.38
N SER A 151 4.57 -13.65 -14.45
CA SER A 151 5.69 -13.75 -15.39
C SER A 151 5.92 -12.44 -16.13
N VAL A 152 4.87 -11.80 -16.63
CA VAL A 152 4.96 -10.53 -17.36
C VAL A 152 5.44 -9.41 -16.44
N CYS A 153 4.84 -9.24 -15.26
CA CYS A 153 5.26 -8.22 -14.33
C CYS A 153 6.69 -8.44 -13.82
N TYR A 154 7.07 -9.69 -13.57
CA TYR A 154 8.45 -10.05 -13.23
C TYR A 154 9.43 -9.65 -14.33
N PHE A 155 9.13 -10.02 -15.58
CA PHE A 155 9.97 -9.65 -16.74
C PHE A 155 10.11 -8.13 -16.86
N PHE A 156 9.02 -7.38 -16.81
CA PHE A 156 9.04 -5.92 -16.91
C PHE A 156 9.84 -5.26 -15.80
N CYS A 157 9.71 -5.75 -14.56
CA CYS A 157 10.40 -5.17 -13.39
C CYS A 157 11.91 -5.50 -13.37
N ASN A 158 12.35 -6.56 -14.04
CA ASN A 158 13.74 -7.04 -13.95
C ASN A 158 14.50 -6.99 -15.29
N THR A 159 13.91 -6.43 -16.35
CA THR A 159 14.57 -6.35 -17.65
C THR A 159 15.63 -5.25 -17.67
N SER A 160 16.75 -5.53 -18.32
CA SER A 160 17.80 -4.55 -18.65
C SER A 160 17.53 -3.79 -19.96
N ASN A 161 16.44 -4.07 -20.67
CA ASN A 161 16.09 -3.38 -21.91
C ASN A 161 15.77 -1.90 -21.64
N PRO A 162 16.51 -0.92 -22.21
CA PRO A 162 16.34 0.49 -21.90
C PRO A 162 14.95 1.05 -22.22
N ALA A 163 14.31 0.57 -23.30
CA ALA A 163 12.99 1.02 -23.70
C ALA A 163 11.92 0.58 -22.70
N ILE A 164 12.01 -0.66 -22.20
CA ILE A 164 11.09 -1.19 -21.20
C ILE A 164 11.38 -0.54 -19.84
N SER A 165 12.65 -0.44 -19.46
CA SER A 165 13.07 0.19 -18.21
C SER A 165 12.60 1.64 -18.13
N SER A 166 12.62 2.41 -19.21
CA SER A 166 12.11 3.78 -19.23
C SER A 166 10.59 3.86 -18.98
N ILE A 167 9.82 2.89 -19.49
CA ILE A 167 8.38 2.80 -19.23
C ILE A 167 8.12 2.45 -17.75
N VAL A 168 8.84 1.47 -17.23
CA VAL A 168 8.67 1.01 -15.83
C VAL A 168 9.11 2.08 -14.83
N SER A 169 10.15 2.84 -15.15
CA SER A 169 10.64 3.95 -14.32
C SER A 169 9.81 5.23 -14.44
N TYR A 170 8.77 5.24 -15.29
CA TYR A 170 7.91 6.39 -15.45
C TYR A 170 7.08 6.65 -14.17
N GLY A 171 7.46 7.68 -13.43
CA GLY A 171 6.84 8.06 -12.17
C GLY A 171 6.74 6.91 -11.17
N TYR A 172 5.52 6.54 -10.79
CA TYR A 172 5.26 5.39 -9.90
C TYR A 172 4.58 4.19 -10.60
N PHE A 173 4.56 4.18 -11.93
CA PHE A 173 3.96 3.09 -12.71
C PHE A 173 4.63 1.74 -12.45
N GLY A 174 5.95 1.71 -12.30
CA GLY A 174 6.68 0.50 -11.93
C GLY A 174 6.25 -0.09 -10.59
N ASN A 175 5.90 0.75 -9.62
CA ASN A 175 5.35 0.27 -8.35
C ASN A 175 3.97 -0.40 -8.54
N VAL A 176 3.12 0.13 -9.43
CA VAL A 176 1.84 -0.51 -9.75
C VAL A 176 2.08 -1.89 -10.37
N LEU A 177 3.01 -2.01 -11.34
CA LEU A 177 3.39 -3.28 -11.95
C LEU A 177 3.96 -4.26 -10.91
N THR A 178 4.78 -3.76 -9.99
CA THR A 178 5.37 -4.57 -8.93
C THR A 178 4.31 -5.21 -8.02
N TYR A 179 3.20 -4.52 -7.73
CA TYR A 179 2.15 -5.02 -6.84
C TYR A 179 0.91 -5.57 -7.56
N LEU A 180 0.79 -5.40 -8.88
CA LEU A 180 -0.30 -5.95 -9.69
C LEU A 180 -0.50 -7.46 -9.51
N PRO A 181 0.56 -8.31 -9.50
CA PRO A 181 0.39 -9.75 -9.27
C PRO A 181 -0.28 -10.08 -7.94
N ALA A 182 0.04 -9.36 -6.86
CA ALA A 182 -0.60 -9.54 -5.56
C ALA A 182 -2.09 -9.18 -5.60
N TYR A 183 -2.46 -8.11 -6.30
CA TYR A 183 -3.87 -7.73 -6.50
C TYR A 183 -4.63 -8.79 -7.31
N VAL A 184 -4.06 -9.24 -8.44
CA VAL A 184 -4.67 -10.23 -9.34
C VAL A 184 -4.83 -11.58 -8.64
N LEU A 185 -3.83 -12.02 -7.87
CA LEU A 185 -3.93 -13.24 -7.07
C LEU A 185 -5.01 -13.11 -5.99
N GLY A 186 -5.08 -11.96 -5.29
CA GLY A 186 -6.15 -11.68 -4.35
C GLY A 186 -7.53 -11.69 -5.00
N ALA A 187 -7.66 -11.10 -6.20
CA ALA A 187 -8.91 -11.09 -6.97
C ALA A 187 -9.35 -12.51 -7.36
N TYR A 188 -8.41 -13.33 -7.84
CA TYR A 188 -8.68 -14.73 -8.19
C TYR A 188 -9.13 -15.54 -6.97
N ILE A 189 -8.46 -15.38 -5.82
CA ILE A 189 -8.88 -16.02 -4.57
C ILE A 189 -10.28 -15.54 -4.17
N GLY A 190 -10.61 -14.26 -4.31
CA GLY A 190 -11.93 -13.72 -3.98
C GLY A 190 -13.06 -14.28 -4.84
N LEU A 191 -12.79 -14.62 -6.11
CA LEU A 191 -13.76 -15.27 -7.01
C LEU A 191 -13.96 -16.75 -6.70
N HIS A 192 -12.92 -17.45 -6.26
CA HIS A 192 -12.87 -18.90 -6.09
C HIS A 192 -12.62 -19.33 -4.64
N PHE A 193 -13.04 -18.50 -3.67
CA PHE A 193 -12.72 -18.71 -2.25
C PHE A 193 -13.17 -20.06 -1.69
N ASP A 194 -14.21 -20.64 -2.27
CA ASP A 194 -14.75 -21.94 -1.85
C ASP A 194 -13.82 -23.13 -2.17
N SER A 195 -12.93 -22.97 -3.16
CA SER A 195 -11.95 -23.99 -3.56
C SER A 195 -10.56 -23.78 -2.97
N LYS A 196 -10.46 -23.67 -1.65
CA LYS A 196 -9.20 -23.35 -0.93
C LYS A 196 -8.03 -24.23 -1.29
N THR A 197 -8.25 -25.55 -1.47
CA THR A 197 -7.17 -26.50 -1.79
C THR A 197 -6.48 -26.14 -3.10
N SER A 198 -7.25 -25.80 -4.15
CA SER A 198 -6.71 -25.38 -5.44
C SER A 198 -5.94 -24.06 -5.34
N MET A 199 -6.41 -23.14 -4.47
CA MET A 199 -5.75 -21.85 -4.25
C MET A 199 -4.42 -22.02 -3.49
N ILE A 200 -4.41 -22.88 -2.49
CA ILE A 200 -3.17 -23.21 -1.75
C ILE A 200 -2.17 -23.87 -2.71
N ALA A 201 -2.61 -24.81 -3.54
CA ALA A 201 -1.76 -25.45 -4.54
C ALA A 201 -1.15 -24.43 -5.52
N LEU A 202 -1.95 -23.46 -6.01
CA LEU A 202 -1.46 -22.38 -6.87
C LEU A 202 -0.40 -21.52 -6.15
N CYS A 203 -0.65 -21.11 -4.92
CA CYS A 203 0.32 -20.33 -4.14
C CYS A 203 1.63 -21.10 -3.91
N ILE A 204 1.55 -22.39 -3.58
CA ILE A 204 2.73 -23.25 -3.42
C ILE A 204 3.47 -23.39 -4.74
N PHE A 205 2.76 -23.60 -5.86
CA PHE A 205 3.37 -23.67 -7.18
C PHE A 205 4.12 -22.38 -7.56
N LEU A 206 3.52 -21.21 -7.29
CA LEU A 206 4.17 -19.92 -7.50
C LEU A 206 5.41 -19.74 -6.63
N LEU A 207 5.36 -20.19 -5.37
CA LEU A 207 6.52 -20.17 -4.50
C LEU A 207 7.66 -21.07 -5.01
N LEU A 208 7.35 -22.31 -5.39
CA LEU A 208 8.33 -23.25 -5.92
C LEU A 208 8.96 -22.77 -7.24
N THR A 209 8.15 -22.23 -8.16
CA THR A 209 8.68 -21.64 -9.39
C THR A 209 9.58 -20.43 -9.11
N GLY A 210 9.23 -19.59 -8.11
CA GLY A 210 10.06 -18.49 -7.67
C GLY A 210 11.40 -18.95 -7.12
N PHE A 211 11.45 -20.04 -6.35
CA PHE A 211 12.70 -20.65 -5.87
C PHE A 211 13.58 -21.14 -7.03
N ILE A 212 12.99 -21.83 -8.00
CA ILE A 212 13.72 -22.33 -9.18
C ILE A 212 14.28 -21.16 -10.00
N PHE A 213 13.48 -20.12 -10.27
CA PHE A 213 13.93 -18.94 -10.99
C PHE A 213 15.02 -18.16 -10.22
N SER A 214 14.93 -18.09 -8.90
CA SER A 214 15.94 -17.45 -8.04
C SER A 214 17.32 -18.09 -8.19
N ALA A 215 17.37 -19.42 -8.30
CA ALA A 215 18.62 -20.13 -8.51
C ALA A 215 19.31 -19.78 -9.85
N TYR A 216 18.53 -19.35 -10.86
CA TYR A 216 19.05 -19.01 -12.19
C TYR A 216 19.26 -17.51 -12.39
N MET A 217 18.49 -16.63 -11.78
CA MET A 217 18.42 -15.21 -12.14
C MET A 217 18.69 -14.20 -11.01
N GLY A 218 18.98 -14.65 -9.78
CA GLY A 218 19.13 -13.75 -8.61
C GLY A 218 17.81 -13.01 -8.25
N ASN A 219 17.64 -12.60 -7.01
CA ASN A 219 16.55 -11.72 -6.47
C ASN A 219 15.08 -12.03 -6.80
N SER A 220 14.77 -13.05 -7.59
CA SER A 220 13.40 -13.40 -7.99
C SER A 220 12.56 -13.96 -6.82
N ILE A 221 13.22 -14.52 -5.83
CA ILE A 221 12.54 -15.13 -4.66
C ILE A 221 11.81 -14.09 -3.82
N GLU A 222 12.39 -12.90 -3.62
CA GLU A 222 11.74 -11.82 -2.88
C GLU A 222 10.46 -11.35 -3.57
N PHE A 223 10.48 -11.24 -4.90
CA PHE A 223 9.31 -10.86 -5.67
C PHE A 223 8.16 -11.85 -5.46
N VAL A 224 8.42 -13.16 -5.57
CA VAL A 224 7.38 -14.19 -5.45
C VAL A 224 6.91 -14.33 -4.00
N LEU A 225 7.82 -14.36 -3.03
CA LEU A 225 7.46 -14.43 -1.61
C LEU A 225 6.59 -13.26 -1.19
N ALA A 226 7.00 -12.03 -1.53
CA ALA A 226 6.25 -10.84 -1.17
C ALA A 226 4.82 -10.84 -1.75
N LYS A 227 4.58 -11.47 -2.91
CA LYS A 227 3.26 -11.50 -3.54
C LYS A 227 2.40 -12.68 -3.10
N CYS A 228 3.00 -13.86 -2.86
CA CYS A 228 2.26 -15.08 -2.51
C CYS A 228 1.99 -15.21 -1.02
N LEU A 229 2.89 -14.74 -0.15
CA LEU A 229 2.75 -14.89 1.29
C LEU A 229 1.47 -14.24 1.86
N PRO A 230 1.07 -13.01 1.46
CA PRO A 230 -0.20 -12.43 1.89
C PRO A 230 -1.42 -13.26 1.47
N SER A 231 -1.39 -13.83 0.26
CA SER A 231 -2.48 -14.68 -0.24
C SER A 231 -2.60 -15.97 0.55
N LEU A 232 -1.48 -16.61 0.87
CA LEU A 232 -1.45 -17.79 1.74
C LEU A 232 -2.01 -17.50 3.12
N THR A 233 -1.70 -16.36 3.73
CA THR A 233 -2.26 -15.99 5.04
C THR A 233 -3.77 -15.87 4.99
N ILE A 234 -4.35 -15.28 3.94
CA ILE A 234 -5.81 -15.21 3.74
C ILE A 234 -6.43 -16.61 3.68
N LEU A 235 -5.80 -17.52 2.95
CA LEU A 235 -6.32 -18.88 2.75
C LEU A 235 -6.19 -19.75 4.01
N LEU A 236 -5.04 -19.69 4.68
CA LEU A 236 -4.74 -20.55 5.83
C LEU A 236 -5.50 -20.10 7.08
N PHE A 237 -5.55 -18.80 7.35
CA PHE A 237 -6.13 -18.27 8.59
C PHE A 237 -7.61 -17.93 8.45
N ASN A 238 -8.20 -18.09 7.26
CA ASN A 238 -9.62 -17.81 7.06
C ASN A 238 -9.98 -16.43 7.64
N LEU A 239 -9.09 -15.43 7.38
CA LEU A 239 -9.11 -14.15 8.09
C LEU A 239 -10.54 -13.65 8.17
N PRO A 240 -11.17 -13.67 9.37
CA PRO A 240 -12.46 -13.08 9.52
C PRO A 240 -12.32 -11.64 9.05
N VAL A 241 -13.29 -11.16 8.30
CA VAL A 241 -13.40 -9.71 8.06
C VAL A 241 -13.42 -9.11 9.45
N ILE A 242 -12.30 -8.52 9.88
CA ILE A 242 -12.15 -8.00 11.22
C ILE A 242 -13.27 -6.98 11.36
N LYS A 243 -14.23 -7.28 12.22
CA LYS A 243 -15.32 -6.36 12.56
C LYS A 243 -14.65 -5.18 13.27
N GLY A 244 -14.26 -4.17 12.49
CA GLY A 244 -13.45 -3.06 12.99
C GLY A 244 -14.32 -2.03 13.71
N GLU A 245 -14.66 -2.29 14.97
CA GLU A 245 -15.23 -1.28 15.85
C GLU A 245 -14.17 -0.40 16.50
N SER A 246 -12.93 -0.86 16.54
CA SER A 246 -11.82 -0.13 17.14
C SER A 246 -11.57 1.20 16.44
N THR A 247 -11.37 2.26 17.21
CA THR A 247 -10.95 3.59 16.73
C THR A 247 -9.70 3.50 15.85
N VAL A 248 -8.78 2.59 16.18
CA VAL A 248 -7.56 2.37 15.39
C VAL A 248 -7.87 2.03 13.93
N TYR A 249 -8.89 1.21 13.66
CA TYR A 249 -9.29 0.92 12.28
C TYR A 249 -9.92 2.11 11.56
N LYS A 250 -10.66 2.95 12.29
CA LYS A 250 -11.31 4.14 11.73
C LYS A 250 -10.29 5.20 11.32
N VAL A 251 -9.17 5.31 12.04
CA VAL A 251 -8.11 6.29 11.78
C VAL A 251 -7.03 5.82 10.81
N THR A 252 -7.01 4.55 10.38
CA THR A 252 -5.95 4.03 9.51
C THR A 252 -5.75 4.84 8.22
N PHE A 253 -6.82 5.35 7.64
CA PHE A 253 -6.72 6.20 6.44
C PHE A 253 -6.10 7.56 6.76
N LEU A 254 -6.45 8.16 7.91
CA LEU A 254 -5.84 9.41 8.39
C LEU A 254 -4.34 9.23 8.66
N VAL A 255 -3.95 8.14 9.33
CA VAL A 255 -2.53 7.79 9.53
C VAL A 255 -1.82 7.72 8.19
N TYR A 256 -2.45 7.06 7.20
CA TYR A 256 -1.88 6.86 5.88
C TYR A 256 -1.73 8.19 5.11
N ALA A 257 -2.66 9.12 5.24
CA ALA A 257 -2.61 10.42 4.57
C ALA A 257 -1.73 11.45 5.31
N LEU A 258 -1.54 11.32 6.62
CA LEU A 258 -0.77 12.29 7.40
C LEU A 258 0.73 12.01 7.43
N HIS A 259 1.15 10.72 7.35
CA HIS A 259 2.51 10.35 7.70
C HIS A 259 3.57 10.92 6.75
N GLN A 260 3.30 11.01 5.46
CA GLN A 260 4.32 11.47 4.51
C GLN A 260 4.42 13.01 4.44
N PRO A 261 3.34 13.79 4.36
CA PRO A 261 3.44 15.24 4.45
C PRO A 261 4.12 15.73 5.73
N LEU A 262 3.78 15.14 6.88
CA LEU A 262 4.36 15.54 8.18
C LEU A 262 5.81 15.05 8.39
N MET A 263 6.31 14.14 7.55
CA MET A 263 7.70 13.66 7.66
C MET A 263 8.71 14.78 7.46
N SER A 264 8.44 15.74 6.59
CA SER A 264 9.36 16.85 6.28
C SER A 264 9.52 17.84 7.45
N THR A 265 8.50 18.04 8.28
CA THR A 265 8.51 18.99 9.41
C THR A 265 8.64 18.27 10.74
N LEU A 266 7.64 17.51 11.13
CA LEU A 266 7.62 16.79 12.41
C LEU A 266 8.71 15.72 12.48
N GLY A 267 8.95 15.00 11.37
CA GLY A 267 10.05 14.04 11.29
C GLY A 267 11.41 14.69 11.50
N GLY A 268 11.63 15.89 10.97
CA GLY A 268 12.83 16.69 11.21
C GLY A 268 13.00 17.05 12.67
N ALA A 269 11.94 17.54 13.33
CA ALA A 269 11.97 17.91 14.75
C ALA A 269 12.30 16.69 15.64
N ILE A 270 11.63 15.55 15.42
CA ILE A 270 11.90 14.32 16.17
C ILE A 270 13.34 13.85 15.95
N ARG A 271 13.84 13.91 14.72
CA ARG A 271 15.23 13.54 14.40
C ARG A 271 16.23 14.38 15.17
N ASN A 272 16.02 15.69 15.24
CA ASN A 272 16.89 16.58 16.00
C ASN A 272 16.93 16.17 17.48
N CYS A 273 15.80 15.77 18.07
CA CYS A 273 15.76 15.31 19.45
C CYS A 273 16.55 14.01 19.68
N ILE A 274 16.48 13.06 18.73
CA ILE A 274 17.16 11.76 18.88
C ILE A 274 18.60 11.75 18.37
N SER A 275 19.07 12.82 17.71
CA SER A 275 20.46 12.93 17.20
C SER A 275 21.50 12.92 18.31
N TYR A 276 21.11 13.13 19.56
CA TYR A 276 21.97 13.04 20.74
C TYR A 276 22.13 11.63 21.31
N MET A 277 21.49 10.64 20.72
CA MET A 277 21.63 9.24 21.17
C MET A 277 23.01 8.68 20.86
N PRO A 278 23.56 7.84 21.76
CA PRO A 278 24.95 7.34 21.63
C PRO A 278 25.12 6.32 20.48
N SER A 279 24.04 5.69 20.03
CA SER A 279 24.02 4.68 18.97
C SER A 279 23.13 5.09 17.84
N MET A 280 23.64 5.00 16.61
CA MET A 280 22.90 5.30 15.39
C MET A 280 21.76 4.29 15.16
N SER A 281 22.00 3.01 15.42
CA SER A 281 20.98 1.96 15.33
C SER A 281 19.85 2.21 16.29
N LEU A 282 20.15 2.60 17.52
CA LEU A 282 19.14 2.95 18.52
C LEU A 282 18.37 4.19 18.12
N ALA A 283 19.04 5.22 17.59
CA ALA A 283 18.41 6.44 17.08
C ALA A 283 17.45 6.13 15.91
N ASN A 284 17.87 5.31 14.93
CA ASN A 284 17.04 4.89 13.81
C ASN A 284 15.80 4.15 14.28
N LEU A 285 15.99 3.16 15.17
CA LEU A 285 14.87 2.38 15.70
C LEU A 285 13.91 3.28 16.50
N SER A 286 14.43 4.11 17.38
CA SER A 286 13.64 5.05 18.18
C SER A 286 12.87 6.03 17.29
N PHE A 287 13.48 6.56 16.23
CA PHE A 287 12.81 7.44 15.28
C PHE A 287 11.58 6.77 14.65
N ARG A 288 11.73 5.54 14.17
CA ARG A 288 10.62 4.79 13.53
C ARG A 288 9.44 4.61 14.49
N PHE A 289 9.71 4.19 15.73
CA PHE A 289 8.67 3.96 16.72
C PHE A 289 8.03 5.26 17.22
N VAL A 290 8.83 6.26 17.58
CA VAL A 290 8.33 7.56 18.08
C VAL A 290 7.52 8.25 16.99
N TYR A 291 8.03 8.34 15.77
CA TYR A 291 7.30 8.94 14.66
C TYR A 291 5.98 8.23 14.39
N CYS A 292 6.00 6.89 14.32
CA CYS A 292 4.80 6.10 14.13
C CYS A 292 3.76 6.37 15.23
N LEU A 293 4.17 6.38 16.51
CA LEU A 293 3.30 6.65 17.64
C LEU A 293 2.68 8.04 17.53
N VAL A 294 3.50 9.06 17.26
CA VAL A 294 3.04 10.46 17.13
C VAL A 294 2.02 10.60 16.01
N ILE A 295 2.25 10.00 14.85
CA ILE A 295 1.28 10.04 13.73
C ILE A 295 -0.04 9.37 14.11
N PHE A 296 -0.01 8.23 14.81
CA PHE A 296 -1.23 7.59 15.29
C PHE A 296 -1.98 8.47 16.30
N CYS A 297 -1.28 9.09 17.25
CA CYS A 297 -1.87 10.02 18.20
C CYS A 297 -2.52 11.23 17.49
N LEU A 298 -1.85 11.83 16.52
CA LEU A 298 -2.38 12.94 15.72
C LEU A 298 -3.61 12.52 14.90
N ALA A 299 -3.58 11.35 14.29
CA ALA A 299 -4.72 10.83 13.53
C ALA A 299 -5.93 10.57 14.43
N ILE A 300 -5.72 10.06 15.64
CA ILE A 300 -6.79 9.85 16.64
C ILE A 300 -7.34 11.20 17.11
N ALA A 301 -6.47 12.16 17.43
CA ALA A 301 -6.88 13.50 17.84
C ALA A 301 -7.69 14.20 16.74
N LEU A 302 -7.20 14.15 15.49
CA LEU A 302 -7.92 14.71 14.34
C LEU A 302 -9.28 14.03 14.14
N TYR A 303 -9.34 12.69 14.27
CA TYR A 303 -10.61 11.97 14.16
C TYR A 303 -11.65 12.44 15.18
N TYR A 304 -11.26 12.59 16.45
CA TYR A 304 -12.16 13.07 17.49
C TYR A 304 -12.55 14.54 17.30
N LEU A 305 -11.63 15.39 16.84
CA LEU A 305 -11.90 16.78 16.47
C LEU A 305 -12.98 16.83 15.37
N LEU A 306 -12.78 16.11 14.28
CA LEU A 306 -13.74 16.04 13.17
C LEU A 306 -15.11 15.53 13.63
N LYS A 307 -15.12 14.54 14.51
CA LYS A 307 -16.37 14.02 15.10
C LYS A 307 -17.07 15.05 15.97
N GLY A 308 -16.31 15.83 16.75
CA GLY A 308 -16.83 16.90 17.62
C GLY A 308 -17.42 18.08 16.83
N MET A 309 -16.92 18.34 15.63
CA MET A 309 -17.44 19.39 14.74
C MET A 309 -18.84 19.11 14.16
N ASN A 310 -19.43 17.93 14.40
CA ASN A 310 -20.70 17.49 13.84
C ASN A 310 -20.78 17.66 12.30
N ALA A 311 -19.67 17.49 11.59
CA ALA A 311 -19.57 17.63 10.15
C ALA A 311 -19.40 16.24 9.50
N PRO A 312 -20.44 15.42 9.38
CA PRO A 312 -20.34 14.02 8.93
C PRO A 312 -19.76 13.91 7.51
N PHE A 313 -20.09 14.87 6.63
CA PHE A 313 -19.54 14.91 5.28
C PHE A 313 -18.01 15.05 5.29
N ILE A 314 -17.48 16.03 6.06
CA ILE A 314 -16.02 16.27 6.15
C ILE A 314 -15.34 15.06 6.80
N THR A 315 -15.93 14.53 7.87
CA THR A 315 -15.41 13.34 8.53
C THR A 315 -15.37 12.14 7.59
N SER A 316 -16.43 11.90 6.83
CA SER A 316 -16.50 10.83 5.83
C SER A 316 -15.47 11.05 4.70
N LEU A 317 -15.35 12.27 4.22
CA LEU A 317 -14.40 12.67 3.19
C LEU A 317 -12.95 12.37 3.63
N LEU A 318 -12.56 12.84 4.79
CA LEU A 318 -11.17 12.71 5.27
C LEU A 318 -10.82 11.31 5.78
N THR A 319 -11.80 10.51 6.22
CA THR A 319 -11.59 9.13 6.68
C THR A 319 -11.83 8.06 5.60
N GLY A 320 -12.18 8.46 4.38
CA GLY A 320 -12.54 7.53 3.30
C GLY A 320 -13.82 6.72 3.61
N GLY A 321 -14.80 7.34 4.27
CA GLY A 321 -16.08 6.73 4.63
C GLY A 321 -15.99 5.65 5.72
N ARG A 322 -14.88 5.58 6.44
CA ARG A 322 -14.69 4.57 7.52
C ARG A 322 -15.36 4.94 8.83
N ALA A 323 -15.60 6.23 9.06
CA ALA A 323 -16.22 6.74 10.28
C ALA A 323 -17.73 6.40 10.39
N GLU A 324 -18.43 6.26 9.26
CA GLU A 324 -19.89 6.11 9.18
C GLU A 324 -20.37 4.66 9.07
N ARG A 325 -19.49 3.66 9.05
CA ARG A 325 -19.91 2.26 8.97
C ARG A 325 -20.65 1.85 10.24
N LYS A 326 -21.96 2.08 10.27
CA LYS A 326 -22.86 1.30 11.13
C LYS A 326 -22.75 -0.15 10.66
N ILE A 327 -22.38 -1.04 11.55
CA ILE A 327 -22.39 -2.48 11.31
C ILE A 327 -23.86 -2.83 11.08
N LYS A 328 -24.17 -3.25 9.85
CA LYS A 328 -25.39 -4.04 9.66
C LYS A 328 -25.10 -5.35 10.37
N THR A 329 -25.66 -5.54 11.55
CA THR A 329 -25.82 -6.86 12.13
C THR A 329 -26.49 -7.72 11.08
N VAL A 330 -25.76 -8.73 10.59
CA VAL A 330 -26.36 -9.80 9.81
C VAL A 330 -27.12 -10.61 10.84
N GLU A 331 -28.45 -10.38 10.91
CA GLU A 331 -29.41 -11.30 11.50
C GLU A 331 -29.49 -12.54 10.63
#